data_b67ab547e651497a1ec0b4e307e25967
#
_entry.id   b67ab547e651497a1ec0b4e307e25967
#
_cell.length_a   1.000
_cell.length_b   1.000
_cell.length_c   1.000
_cell.angle_alpha   90.00
_cell.angle_beta   90.00
_cell.angle_gamma   90.00
#
_symmetry.space_group_name_H-M   'P 1'
#
loop_
_entity.id
_entity.type
_entity.pdbx_description
1 polymer ?
#
loop_
_entity_poly.entity_id
_entity_poly.type
_entity_poly.pdbx_seq_one_letter_code
_entity_poly.pdbx_strand_id
1 'polypeptide(L)'
;MPLLTLNLSLDISNLQNRKTGTFAGDEFGEEDTRFLYGALNALSLLNMLDTVDVNLAVNYVAACANFDGGYGTSPGAESHAGQIFTCLGALSIAGRLDLVNRDKLATWLSERQVEGGGLNGRPEKLEDVCYSWWVLSSLAMIGRIHWIDGKKLQDFILKCQVLSLHYNIACGL
;
A
#
# COMPACT_ATOMS: atom_id res chain seq x y z
N MET A 1 -8.77 -24.60 -18.11
CA MET A 1 -8.41 -23.51 -17.19
C MET A 1 -9.47 -23.11 -16.13
N PRO A 2 -10.77 -23.42 -16.22
CA PRO A 2 -11.74 -22.94 -15.22
C PRO A 2 -11.63 -23.60 -13.83
N LEU A 3 -11.14 -24.83 -13.73
CA LEU A 3 -11.05 -25.55 -12.43
C LEU A 3 -9.94 -25.02 -11.50
N LEU A 4 -8.81 -24.57 -12.06
CA LEU A 4 -7.69 -24.02 -11.26
C LEU A 4 -8.04 -22.65 -10.66
N THR A 5 -8.75 -21.82 -11.42
CA THR A 5 -9.25 -20.51 -10.98
C THR A 5 -10.30 -20.66 -9.86
N LEU A 6 -11.17 -21.64 -9.97
CA LEU A 6 -12.22 -21.89 -8.99
C LEU A 6 -11.64 -22.36 -7.64
N ASN A 7 -10.63 -23.23 -7.65
CA ASN A 7 -9.96 -23.69 -6.44
C ASN A 7 -9.21 -22.54 -5.75
N LEU A 8 -8.45 -21.73 -6.50
CA LEU A 8 -7.68 -20.62 -5.95
C LEU A 8 -8.58 -19.57 -5.27
N SER A 9 -9.74 -19.27 -5.86
CA SER A 9 -10.67 -18.30 -5.27
C SER A 9 -11.36 -18.82 -4.02
N LEU A 10 -11.73 -20.10 -3.98
CA LEU A 10 -12.27 -20.74 -2.79
C LEU A 10 -11.24 -20.77 -1.65
N ASP A 11 -9.98 -21.01 -1.97
CA ASP A 11 -8.89 -20.97 -0.99
C ASP A 11 -8.71 -19.55 -0.43
N ILE A 12 -8.68 -18.53 -1.28
CA ILE A 12 -8.55 -17.12 -0.84
C ILE A 12 -9.76 -16.70 0.00
N SER A 13 -11.00 -17.04 -0.42
CA SER A 13 -12.20 -16.67 0.33
C SER A 13 -12.29 -17.31 1.72
N ASN A 14 -11.71 -18.50 1.88
CA ASN A 14 -11.64 -19.19 3.16
C ASN A 14 -10.64 -18.54 4.14
N LEU A 15 -9.67 -17.76 3.64
CA LEU A 15 -8.71 -17.02 4.46
C LEU A 15 -9.29 -15.74 5.07
N GLN A 16 -10.51 -15.30 4.62
CA GLN A 16 -11.12 -14.11 5.20
C GLN A 16 -11.60 -14.35 6.62
N ASN A 17 -11.09 -13.57 7.56
CA ASN A 17 -11.61 -13.53 8.92
C ASN A 17 -13.01 -12.91 8.92
N ARG A 18 -14.03 -13.70 9.24
CA ARG A 18 -15.44 -13.30 9.22
C ARG A 18 -15.82 -12.30 10.32
N LYS A 19 -14.93 -12.02 11.29
CA LYS A 19 -15.16 -11.03 12.35
C LYS A 19 -14.52 -9.67 11.98
N THR A 20 -13.31 -9.69 11.47
CA THR A 20 -12.54 -8.48 11.20
C THR A 20 -12.59 -8.03 9.73
N GLY A 21 -12.81 -8.96 8.80
CA GLY A 21 -12.79 -8.70 7.36
C GLY A 21 -11.40 -8.72 6.74
N THR A 22 -10.35 -8.88 7.54
CA THR A 22 -8.98 -9.03 7.02
C THR A 22 -8.72 -10.45 6.55
N PHE A 23 -7.51 -10.72 6.09
CA PHE A 23 -7.10 -12.01 5.54
C PHE A 23 -5.85 -12.51 6.23
N ALA A 24 -5.80 -13.81 6.52
CA ALA A 24 -4.59 -14.46 6.99
C ALA A 24 -3.57 -14.58 5.84
N GLY A 25 -2.32 -14.30 6.14
CA GLY A 25 -1.21 -14.40 5.19
C GLY A 25 -0.51 -15.75 5.21
N ASP A 26 -0.69 -16.51 6.28
CA ASP A 26 -0.04 -17.79 6.51
C ASP A 26 -0.92 -18.74 7.35
N GLU A 27 -0.42 -19.95 7.59
CA GLU A 27 -1.08 -20.98 8.41
C GLU A 27 -1.15 -20.62 9.90
N PHE A 28 -0.34 -19.65 10.36
CA PHE A 28 -0.31 -19.18 11.75
C PHE A 28 -1.32 -18.07 12.02
N GLY A 29 -1.97 -17.56 10.96
CA GLY A 29 -3.03 -16.57 11.06
C GLY A 29 -2.51 -15.14 11.20
N GLU A 30 -1.32 -14.81 10.68
CA GLU A 30 -0.86 -13.42 10.60
C GLU A 30 -1.81 -12.60 9.72
N GLU A 31 -2.35 -11.51 10.27
CA GLU A 31 -3.32 -10.64 9.60
C GLU A 31 -2.79 -9.21 9.52
N ASP A 32 -2.77 -8.65 8.32
CA ASP A 32 -2.49 -7.23 8.11
C ASP A 32 -3.04 -6.69 6.77
N THR A 33 -2.87 -5.40 6.53
CA THR A 33 -3.37 -4.72 5.33
C THR A 33 -2.71 -5.21 4.03
N ARG A 34 -1.51 -5.80 4.07
CA ARG A 34 -0.83 -6.36 2.89
C ARG A 34 -1.58 -7.59 2.37
N PHE A 35 -1.96 -8.48 3.27
CA PHE A 35 -2.69 -9.70 2.92
C PHE A 35 -4.11 -9.36 2.46
N LEU A 36 -4.78 -8.42 3.13
CA LEU A 36 -6.08 -7.93 2.71
C LEU A 36 -6.04 -7.36 1.29
N TYR A 37 -5.08 -6.47 1.00
CA TYR A 37 -4.92 -5.91 -0.34
C TYR A 37 -4.59 -6.98 -1.37
N GLY A 38 -3.66 -7.90 -1.05
CA GLY A 38 -3.28 -9.00 -1.93
C GLY A 38 -4.46 -9.89 -2.30
N ALA A 39 -5.30 -10.23 -1.31
CA ALA A 39 -6.51 -11.03 -1.53
C ALA A 39 -7.53 -10.30 -2.41
N LEU A 40 -7.88 -9.05 -2.10
CA LEU A 40 -8.81 -8.27 -2.91
C LEU A 40 -8.28 -8.03 -4.33
N ASN A 41 -6.97 -7.78 -4.50
CA ASN A 41 -6.35 -7.61 -5.80
C ASN A 41 -6.46 -8.88 -6.65
N ALA A 42 -6.11 -10.04 -6.09
CA ALA A 42 -6.24 -11.33 -6.77
C ALA A 42 -7.68 -11.63 -7.17
N LEU A 43 -8.62 -11.46 -6.24
CA LEU A 43 -10.06 -11.69 -6.50
C LEU A 43 -10.63 -10.71 -7.53
N SER A 44 -10.17 -9.45 -7.54
CA SER A 44 -10.55 -8.45 -8.54
C SER A 44 -10.08 -8.85 -9.93
N LEU A 45 -8.83 -9.29 -10.08
CA LEU A 45 -8.29 -9.78 -11.37
C LEU A 45 -9.01 -11.02 -11.89
N LEU A 46 -9.53 -11.85 -10.99
CA LEU A 46 -10.30 -13.04 -11.30
C LEU A 46 -11.80 -12.75 -11.52
N ASN A 47 -12.27 -11.51 -11.31
CA ASN A 47 -13.69 -11.12 -11.28
C ASN A 47 -14.52 -11.92 -10.25
N MET A 48 -13.98 -12.13 -9.05
CA MET A 48 -14.53 -12.96 -7.99
C MET A 48 -14.63 -12.24 -6.64
N LEU A 49 -14.75 -10.91 -6.64
CA LEU A 49 -14.90 -10.11 -5.41
C LEU A 49 -16.20 -10.44 -4.64
N ASP A 50 -17.20 -10.98 -5.33
CA ASP A 50 -18.47 -11.42 -4.72
C ASP A 50 -18.34 -12.66 -3.81
N THR A 51 -17.19 -13.34 -3.85
CA THR A 51 -16.93 -14.50 -2.98
C THR A 51 -16.53 -14.14 -1.55
N VAL A 52 -16.24 -12.84 -1.28
CA VAL A 52 -15.81 -12.33 0.02
C VAL A 52 -16.66 -11.14 0.48
N ASP A 53 -16.63 -10.85 1.77
CA ASP A 53 -17.27 -9.65 2.31
C ASP A 53 -16.35 -8.42 2.13
N VAL A 54 -16.52 -7.74 1.01
CA VAL A 54 -15.75 -6.53 0.68
C VAL A 54 -16.05 -5.38 1.67
N ASN A 55 -17.30 -5.26 2.16
CA ASN A 55 -17.64 -4.20 3.11
C ASN A 55 -16.95 -4.40 4.45
N LEU A 56 -16.85 -5.64 4.92
CA LEU A 56 -16.14 -5.96 6.14
C LEU A 56 -14.62 -5.67 5.99
N ALA A 57 -14.03 -5.99 4.83
CA ALA A 57 -12.65 -5.64 4.51
C ALA A 57 -12.42 -4.12 4.49
N VAL A 58 -13.34 -3.35 3.90
CA VAL A 58 -13.32 -1.87 3.91
C VAL A 58 -13.36 -1.32 5.34
N ASN A 59 -14.18 -1.88 6.21
CA ASN A 59 -14.26 -1.46 7.61
C ASN A 59 -12.94 -1.71 8.35
N TYR A 60 -12.26 -2.83 8.07
CA TYR A 60 -10.93 -3.08 8.63
C TYR A 60 -9.91 -2.03 8.17
N VAL A 61 -9.87 -1.73 6.87
CA VAL A 61 -8.98 -0.69 6.33
C VAL A 61 -9.29 0.68 6.95
N ALA A 62 -10.56 1.03 7.11
CA ALA A 62 -10.96 2.28 7.76
C ALA A 62 -10.49 2.36 9.23
N ALA A 63 -10.48 1.23 9.94
CA ALA A 63 -9.96 1.15 11.30
C ALA A 63 -8.43 1.28 11.39
N CYS A 64 -7.70 1.04 10.29
CA CYS A 64 -6.25 1.24 10.20
C CYS A 64 -5.85 2.70 9.97
N ALA A 65 -6.81 3.61 9.74
CA ALA A 65 -6.55 5.02 9.55
C ALA A 65 -6.09 5.68 10.86
N ASN A 66 -5.07 6.53 10.78
CA ASN A 66 -4.50 7.22 11.92
C ASN A 66 -4.86 8.71 11.95
N PHE A 67 -4.67 9.33 13.12
CA PHE A 67 -4.93 10.75 13.34
C PHE A 67 -4.06 11.67 12.47
N ASP A 68 -2.87 11.21 12.02
CA ASP A 68 -1.98 11.95 11.12
C ASP A 68 -2.44 11.95 9.66
N GLY A 69 -3.45 11.16 9.33
CA GLY A 69 -3.99 10.98 7.98
C GLY A 69 -3.41 9.82 7.20
N GLY A 70 -2.40 9.12 7.74
CA GLY A 70 -1.83 7.91 7.18
C GLY A 70 -2.56 6.63 7.64
N TYR A 71 -2.02 5.49 7.25
CA TYR A 71 -2.55 4.17 7.57
C TYR A 71 -1.43 3.25 8.05
N GLY A 72 -1.72 2.45 9.06
CA GLY A 72 -0.83 1.42 9.59
C GLY A 72 -1.11 0.03 9.04
N THR A 73 -0.30 -0.94 9.45
CA THR A 73 -0.44 -2.36 9.08
C THR A 73 -1.68 -3.02 9.69
N SER A 74 -2.11 -2.52 10.86
CA SER A 74 -3.30 -2.94 11.60
C SER A 74 -3.85 -1.76 12.38
N PRO A 75 -5.07 -1.83 12.96
CA PRO A 75 -5.60 -0.76 13.79
C PRO A 75 -4.66 -0.36 14.91
N GLY A 76 -4.32 0.94 14.99
CA GLY A 76 -3.40 1.51 15.99
C GLY A 76 -1.90 1.37 15.66
N ALA A 77 -1.53 0.71 14.56
CA ALA A 77 -0.15 0.66 14.12
C ALA A 77 0.29 1.98 13.45
N GLU A 78 1.61 2.29 13.51
CA GLU A 78 2.21 3.51 12.94
C GLU A 78 1.93 3.64 11.43
N SER A 79 1.70 4.87 10.99
CA SER A 79 1.53 5.19 9.55
C SER A 79 2.82 4.93 8.77
N HIS A 80 2.68 4.25 7.63
CA HIS A 80 3.81 3.88 6.78
C HIS A 80 3.40 3.91 5.30
N ALA A 81 4.26 4.45 4.43
CA ALA A 81 3.95 4.65 3.01
C ALA A 81 3.54 3.37 2.27
N GLY A 82 4.18 2.23 2.57
CA GLY A 82 3.82 0.94 2.00
C GLY A 82 2.43 0.47 2.45
N GLN A 83 2.07 0.70 3.72
CA GLN A 83 0.75 0.35 4.25
C GLN A 83 -0.34 1.30 3.72
N ILE A 84 -0.01 2.58 3.53
CA ILE A 84 -0.91 3.53 2.86
C ILE A 84 -1.24 3.04 1.45
N PHE A 85 -0.25 2.56 0.69
CA PHE A 85 -0.48 2.02 -0.64
C PHE A 85 -1.43 0.80 -0.61
N THR A 86 -1.22 -0.14 0.29
CA THR A 86 -2.09 -1.33 0.38
C THR A 86 -3.51 -0.98 0.81
N CYS A 87 -3.68 -0.05 1.77
CA CYS A 87 -4.98 0.44 2.20
C CYS A 87 -5.72 1.17 1.08
N LEU A 88 -5.05 2.10 0.39
CA LEU A 88 -5.64 2.82 -0.75
C LEU A 88 -5.95 1.89 -1.92
N GLY A 89 -5.08 0.93 -2.21
CA GLY A 89 -5.32 -0.08 -3.23
C GLY A 89 -6.58 -0.91 -2.93
N ALA A 90 -6.73 -1.35 -1.68
CA ALA A 90 -7.93 -2.07 -1.24
C ALA A 90 -9.19 -1.21 -1.35
N LEU A 91 -9.14 0.05 -0.89
CA LEU A 91 -10.27 0.99 -1.02
C LEU A 91 -10.59 1.33 -2.48
N SER A 92 -9.58 1.42 -3.35
CA SER A 92 -9.76 1.66 -4.77
C SER A 92 -10.48 0.50 -5.45
N ILE A 93 -10.06 -0.74 -5.18
CA ILE A 93 -10.71 -1.97 -5.68
C ILE A 93 -12.17 -2.05 -5.21
N ALA A 94 -12.42 -1.69 -3.95
CA ALA A 94 -13.76 -1.68 -3.37
C ALA A 94 -14.63 -0.48 -3.81
N GLY A 95 -14.08 0.48 -4.58
CA GLY A 95 -14.78 1.70 -4.99
C GLY A 95 -15.06 2.67 -3.83
N ARG A 96 -14.24 2.66 -2.77
CA ARG A 96 -14.46 3.38 -1.50
C ARG A 96 -13.38 4.42 -1.17
N LEU A 97 -12.75 5.03 -2.18
CA LEU A 97 -11.83 6.16 -1.99
C LEU A 97 -12.54 7.44 -1.45
N ASP A 98 -13.88 7.43 -1.36
CA ASP A 98 -14.67 8.46 -0.69
C ASP A 98 -14.38 8.56 0.82
N LEU A 99 -13.93 7.46 1.44
CA LEU A 99 -13.59 7.40 2.87
C LEU A 99 -12.25 8.08 3.22
N VAL A 100 -11.44 8.40 2.21
CA VAL A 100 -10.10 8.96 2.42
C VAL A 100 -10.13 10.48 2.54
N ASN A 101 -9.58 11.03 3.62
CA ASN A 101 -9.29 12.46 3.69
C ASN A 101 -8.07 12.77 2.80
N ARG A 102 -8.36 13.09 1.52
CA ARG A 102 -7.35 13.19 0.47
C ARG A 102 -6.28 14.25 0.76
N ASP A 103 -6.66 15.41 1.28
CA ASP A 103 -5.72 16.49 1.50
C ASP A 103 -4.82 16.21 2.72
N LYS A 104 -5.39 15.67 3.79
CA LYS A 104 -4.61 15.28 4.97
C LYS A 104 -3.61 14.16 4.65
N LEU A 105 -4.04 13.15 3.91
CA LEU A 105 -3.18 12.07 3.46
C LEU A 105 -2.11 12.56 2.47
N ALA A 106 -2.46 13.45 1.55
CA ALA A 106 -1.51 14.03 0.61
C ALA A 106 -0.43 14.85 1.32
N THR A 107 -0.78 15.60 2.37
CA THR A 107 0.18 16.29 3.23
C THR A 107 1.17 15.27 3.82
N TRP A 108 0.67 14.24 4.47
CA TRP A 108 1.53 13.19 5.07
C TRP A 108 2.44 12.55 4.02
N LEU A 109 1.94 12.22 2.84
CA LEU A 109 2.71 11.60 1.76
C LEU A 109 3.74 12.56 1.14
N SER A 110 3.41 13.84 0.96
CA SER A 110 4.34 14.82 0.39
C SER A 110 5.52 15.12 1.32
N GLU A 111 5.30 15.06 2.63
CA GLU A 111 6.35 15.18 3.64
C GLU A 111 7.35 14.00 3.65
N ARG A 112 7.07 12.94 2.89
CA ARG A 112 8.03 11.83 2.72
C ARG A 112 9.17 12.20 1.78
N GLN A 113 9.05 13.28 0.98
CA GLN A 113 10.14 13.74 0.15
C GLN A 113 11.18 14.49 0.98
N VAL A 114 12.38 13.92 1.07
CA VAL A 114 13.50 14.51 1.81
C VAL A 114 14.29 15.48 0.94
N GLU A 115 15.24 16.21 1.55
CA GLU A 115 16.04 17.24 0.89
C GLU A 115 16.78 16.71 -0.34
N GLY A 116 17.28 15.46 -0.29
CA GLY A 116 17.95 14.76 -1.40
C GLY A 116 17.03 14.41 -2.58
N GLY A 117 15.73 14.63 -2.47
CA GLY A 117 14.71 14.39 -3.47
C GLY A 117 14.09 12.99 -3.43
N GLY A 118 14.70 12.04 -2.72
CA GLY A 118 14.16 10.71 -2.49
C GLY A 118 12.96 10.72 -1.55
N LEU A 119 12.30 9.58 -1.42
CA LEU A 119 11.12 9.41 -0.56
C LEU A 119 11.43 8.38 0.52
N ASN A 120 10.98 8.64 1.75
CA ASN A 120 11.08 7.69 2.86
C ASN A 120 9.74 7.02 3.19
N GLY A 121 9.78 5.96 3.99
CA GLY A 121 8.59 5.18 4.35
C GLY A 121 7.79 5.77 5.49
N ARG A 122 8.43 6.56 6.35
CA ARG A 122 7.85 7.21 7.52
C ARG A 122 8.80 8.30 8.04
N PRO A 123 8.36 9.19 8.94
CA PRO A 123 9.18 10.28 9.48
C PRO A 123 10.53 9.79 10.02
N GLU A 124 11.57 10.62 9.83
CA GLU A 124 12.93 10.41 10.37
C GLU A 124 13.66 9.14 9.86
N LYS A 125 13.19 8.53 8.77
CA LYS A 125 13.88 7.43 8.09
C LYS A 125 14.56 7.89 6.82
N LEU A 126 15.59 7.14 6.42
CA LEU A 126 16.30 7.38 5.16
C LEU A 126 15.39 7.07 3.97
N GLU A 127 15.66 7.74 2.87
CA GLU A 127 15.02 7.51 1.59
C GLU A 127 15.46 6.19 0.96
N ASP A 128 14.54 5.57 0.22
CA ASP A 128 14.79 4.38 -0.58
C ASP A 128 13.97 4.45 -1.87
N VAL A 129 14.53 3.92 -2.96
CA VAL A 129 13.88 3.94 -4.28
C VAL A 129 12.51 3.26 -4.27
N CYS A 130 12.30 2.23 -3.45
CA CYS A 130 11.02 1.52 -3.37
C CYS A 130 9.85 2.43 -2.98
N TYR A 131 10.08 3.46 -2.16
CA TYR A 131 9.04 4.42 -1.78
C TYR A 131 8.59 5.32 -2.92
N SER A 132 9.38 5.44 -3.99
CA SER A 132 8.94 6.12 -5.21
C SER A 132 7.66 5.49 -5.76
N TRP A 133 7.56 4.17 -5.74
CA TRP A 133 6.32 3.47 -6.13
C TRP A 133 5.19 3.66 -5.12
N TRP A 134 5.44 3.38 -3.85
CA TRP A 134 4.41 3.39 -2.81
C TRP A 134 3.78 4.77 -2.64
N VAL A 135 4.59 5.82 -2.57
CA VAL A 135 4.11 7.20 -2.39
C VAL A 135 3.45 7.74 -3.64
N LEU A 136 4.09 7.62 -4.83
CA LEU A 136 3.52 8.16 -6.07
C LEU A 136 2.21 7.46 -6.45
N SER A 137 2.13 6.14 -6.33
CA SER A 137 0.90 5.40 -6.61
C SER A 137 -0.23 5.83 -5.67
N SER A 138 0.06 6.04 -4.38
CA SER A 138 -0.90 6.53 -3.40
C SER A 138 -1.40 7.94 -3.75
N LEU A 139 -0.49 8.86 -4.07
CA LEU A 139 -0.84 10.23 -4.48
C LEU A 139 -1.62 10.25 -5.81
N ALA A 140 -1.31 9.34 -6.74
CA ALA A 140 -2.05 9.21 -7.99
C ALA A 140 -3.50 8.76 -7.75
N MET A 141 -3.72 7.74 -6.88
CA MET A 141 -5.07 7.26 -6.52
C MET A 141 -5.96 8.36 -5.94
N ILE A 142 -5.38 9.32 -5.19
CA ILE A 142 -6.13 10.43 -4.59
C ILE A 142 -6.06 11.73 -5.42
N GLY A 143 -5.40 11.71 -6.61
CA GLY A 143 -5.32 12.87 -7.51
C GLY A 143 -4.41 14.00 -7.03
N ARG A 144 -3.35 13.70 -6.28
CA ARG A 144 -2.43 14.67 -5.67
C ARG A 144 -0.95 14.45 -6.03
N ILE A 145 -0.66 13.73 -7.10
CA ILE A 145 0.72 13.40 -7.54
C ILE A 145 1.61 14.66 -7.73
N HIS A 146 0.99 15.79 -8.08
CA HIS A 146 1.68 17.07 -8.30
C HIS A 146 2.20 17.73 -7.02
N TRP A 147 1.97 17.14 -5.85
CA TRP A 147 2.52 17.63 -4.58
C TRP A 147 3.98 17.18 -4.34
N ILE A 148 4.52 16.32 -5.19
CA ILE A 148 5.92 15.87 -5.17
C ILE A 148 6.74 16.66 -6.19
N ASP A 149 7.97 17.05 -5.84
CA ASP A 149 8.95 17.54 -6.81
C ASP A 149 9.46 16.35 -7.66
N GLY A 150 8.79 16.14 -8.78
CA GLY A 150 9.09 15.04 -9.70
C GLY A 150 10.50 15.08 -10.27
N LYS A 151 11.07 16.28 -10.47
CA LYS A 151 12.44 16.42 -10.99
C LYS A 151 13.48 15.96 -9.99
N LYS A 152 13.36 16.40 -8.73
CA LYS A 152 14.25 15.94 -7.65
C LYS A 152 14.15 14.42 -7.43
N LEU A 153 12.94 13.87 -7.47
CA LEU A 153 12.72 12.43 -7.32
C LEU A 153 13.36 11.65 -8.48
N GLN A 154 13.18 12.12 -9.72
CA GLN A 154 13.83 11.51 -10.90
C GLN A 154 15.35 11.49 -10.76
N ASP A 155 15.95 12.62 -10.36
CA ASP A 155 17.39 12.73 -10.18
C ASP A 155 17.91 11.78 -9.08
N PHE A 156 17.15 11.62 -7.98
CA PHE A 156 17.45 10.64 -6.94
C PHE A 156 17.44 9.21 -7.48
N ILE A 157 16.36 8.80 -8.16
CA ILE A 157 16.22 7.45 -8.72
C ILE A 157 17.35 7.13 -9.69
N LEU A 158 17.70 8.07 -10.57
CA LEU A 158 18.77 7.88 -11.55
C LEU A 158 20.15 7.75 -10.88
N LYS A 159 20.41 8.46 -9.78
CA LYS A 159 21.62 8.32 -8.98
C LYS A 159 21.76 6.96 -8.32
N CYS A 160 20.66 6.31 -7.98
CA CYS A 160 20.64 4.98 -7.37
C CYS A 160 20.87 3.84 -8.37
N GLN A 161 20.96 4.13 -9.68
CA GLN A 161 21.27 3.11 -10.69
C GLN A 161 22.75 2.71 -10.61
N VAL A 162 23.01 1.41 -10.52
CA VAL A 162 24.37 0.86 -10.57
C VAL A 162 24.83 0.83 -12.02
N LEU A 163 25.70 1.75 -12.40
CA LEU A 163 26.19 1.91 -13.78
C LEU A 163 27.37 1.00 -14.14
N SER A 164 27.96 0.25 -13.19
CA SER A 164 29.09 -0.65 -13.49
C SER A 164 29.29 -1.75 -12.46
N LEU A 165 30.02 -2.81 -12.86
CA LEU A 165 30.39 -4.01 -12.11
C LEU A 165 31.29 -3.78 -10.88
N HIS A 166 31.44 -2.59 -10.39
CA HIS A 166 32.13 -2.31 -9.14
C HIS A 166 31.11 -2.03 -8.05
N TYR A 167 30.92 -3.00 -7.20
CA TYR A 167 30.16 -2.92 -5.96
C TYR A 167 30.65 -1.73 -5.11
N ASN A 168 29.98 -0.59 -5.21
CA ASN A 168 29.90 0.38 -4.14
C ASN A 168 28.43 0.55 -3.83
N ILE A 169 28.00 -0.13 -2.79
CA ILE A 169 26.68 0.00 -2.20
C ILE A 169 26.60 1.42 -1.62
N ALA A 170 26.09 2.34 -2.42
CA ALA A 170 25.77 3.71 -2.00
C ALA A 170 24.26 3.94 -2.03
N CYS A 171 23.51 2.99 -1.51
CA CYS A 171 22.15 3.18 -1.02
C CYS A 171 22.16 2.63 0.40
N GLY A 172 21.99 3.52 1.39
CA GLY A 172 22.19 3.22 2.80
C GLY A 172 21.51 1.93 3.27
N LEU A 173 22.32 1.00 3.73
CA LEU A 173 21.94 0.00 4.72
C LEU A 173 22.00 0.64 6.11
#